data_f004290919e27b947a4a53d23a1f1929
#
_entry.id   f004290919e27b947a4a53d23a1f1929
#
_cell.length_a   1.000
_cell.length_b   1.000
_cell.length_c   1.000
_cell.angle_alpha   90.00
_cell.angle_beta   90.00
_cell.angle_gamma   90.00
#
_symmetry.space_group_name_H-M   'P 1'
#
loop_
_entity.id
_entity.type
_entity.pdbx_description
1 polymer ?
#
loop_
_entity_poly.entity_id
_entity_poly.type
_entity_poly.pdbx_seq_one_letter_code
_entity_poly.pdbx_strand_id
1 'polypeptide(L)'
;MKNLNTYISERKAKDLKFAEGFESGYQEFKIGVMLKLAREESGMTQEQLAKKLNTQKTAISRIENHAEDIKLSTLEKFAQALGKKL
;
A
#
# COMPACT_ATOMS: atom_id res chain seq x y z
N MET A 1 -7.05 -4.32 16.14
CA MET A 1 -6.12 -4.43 14.99
C MET A 1 -6.34 -3.26 14.05
N LYS A 2 -5.27 -2.69 13.55
CA LYS A 2 -5.36 -1.57 12.62
C LYS A 2 -5.77 -2.06 11.24
N ASN A 3 -6.63 -1.34 10.57
CA ASN A 3 -6.99 -1.65 9.20
C ASN A 3 -6.08 -0.90 8.23
N LEU A 4 -6.28 -1.16 6.94
CA LEU A 4 -5.45 -0.56 5.90
C LEU A 4 -5.51 0.97 5.93
N ASN A 5 -6.71 1.53 6.09
CA ASN A 5 -6.85 2.98 6.11
C ASN A 5 -6.08 3.62 7.25
N THR A 6 -6.07 2.96 8.41
CA THR A 6 -5.31 3.45 9.56
C THR A 6 -3.81 3.45 9.26
N TYR A 7 -3.30 2.39 8.65
CA TYR A 7 -1.88 2.34 8.31
C TYR A 7 -1.50 3.42 7.32
N ILE A 8 -2.33 3.69 6.33
CA ILE A 8 -2.04 4.72 5.35
C ILE A 8 -2.09 6.10 6.01
N SER A 9 -3.06 6.33 6.89
CA SER A 9 -3.15 7.59 7.62
C SER A 9 -1.92 7.82 8.48
N GLU A 10 -1.42 6.77 9.13
CA GLU A 10 -0.21 6.87 9.94
C GLU A 10 1.00 7.20 9.08
N ARG A 11 1.07 6.63 7.89
CA ARG A 11 2.18 6.94 6.99
C ARG A 11 2.13 8.38 6.52
N LYS A 12 0.93 8.92 6.28
CA LYS A 12 0.80 10.33 5.94
C LYS A 12 1.36 11.22 7.04
N ALA A 13 1.05 10.89 8.29
CA ALA A 13 1.56 11.65 9.42
C ALA A 13 3.07 11.55 9.50
N LYS A 14 3.63 10.38 9.24
CA LYS A 14 5.08 10.18 9.27
C LYS A 14 5.77 10.95 8.17
N ASP A 15 5.18 11.02 6.99
CA ASP A 15 5.77 11.80 5.90
C ASP A 15 5.89 13.25 6.27
N LEU A 16 4.91 13.78 7.01
CA LEU A 16 4.96 15.15 7.49
C LEU A 16 6.01 15.35 8.58
N LYS A 17 6.32 14.29 9.31
CA LYS A 17 7.30 14.34 10.41
C LYS A 17 8.59 13.64 10.05
N PHE A 18 8.85 13.51 8.81
CA PHE A 18 10.01 12.81 8.32
C PHE A 18 11.33 13.32 8.93
N ALA A 19 11.42 14.62 9.16
CA ALA A 19 12.63 15.22 9.72
C ALA A 19 12.96 14.73 11.12
N GLU A 20 12.03 14.06 11.79
CA GLU A 20 12.26 13.53 13.12
C GLU A 20 13.02 12.22 13.12
N GLY A 21 13.38 11.70 11.96
CA GLY A 21 14.15 10.48 11.86
C GLY A 21 13.41 9.26 12.34
N PHE A 22 12.15 9.26 12.20
CA PHE A 22 11.29 8.22 12.72
C PHE A 22 11.45 6.91 11.98
N GLU A 23 11.75 5.84 12.69
CA GLU A 23 11.90 4.53 12.06
C GLU A 23 10.55 3.91 11.78
N SER A 24 10.27 3.61 10.53
CA SER A 24 8.95 3.12 10.15
C SER A 24 8.99 1.90 9.22
N GLY A 25 10.16 1.30 9.04
CA GLY A 25 10.28 0.18 8.11
C GLY A 25 9.32 -0.97 8.40
N TYR A 26 9.15 -1.29 9.67
CA TYR A 26 8.26 -2.38 10.06
C TYR A 26 6.79 -2.05 9.69
N GLN A 27 6.39 -0.82 9.92
CA GLN A 27 5.02 -0.42 9.61
C GLN A 27 4.76 -0.41 8.11
N GLU A 28 5.74 0.01 7.34
CA GLU A 28 5.61 0.02 5.89
C GLU A 28 5.56 -1.39 5.33
N PHE A 29 6.32 -2.31 5.93
CA PHE A 29 6.22 -3.71 5.57
C PHE A 29 4.79 -4.22 5.81
N LYS A 30 4.18 -3.85 6.95
CA LYS A 30 2.82 -4.25 7.24
C LYS A 30 1.82 -3.69 6.23
N ILE A 31 2.04 -2.47 5.77
CA ILE A 31 1.18 -1.89 4.75
C ILE A 31 1.20 -2.76 3.49
N GLY A 32 2.37 -3.19 3.07
CA GLY A 32 2.48 -4.06 1.91
C GLY A 32 1.71 -5.36 2.07
N VAL A 33 1.86 -5.99 3.24
CA VAL A 33 1.14 -7.23 3.53
C VAL A 33 -0.38 -6.98 3.51
N MET A 34 -0.83 -5.88 4.08
CA MET A 34 -2.25 -5.57 4.11
C MET A 34 -2.81 -5.29 2.72
N LEU A 35 -2.03 -4.67 1.87
CA LEU A 35 -2.43 -4.44 0.48
C LEU A 35 -2.57 -5.77 -0.25
N LYS A 36 -1.64 -6.68 -0.03
CA LYS A 36 -1.70 -8.00 -0.63
C LYS A 36 -2.95 -8.75 -0.16
N LEU A 37 -3.22 -8.73 1.14
CA LEU A 37 -4.38 -9.41 1.67
C LEU A 37 -5.67 -8.80 1.14
N ALA A 38 -5.75 -7.49 1.05
CA ALA A 38 -6.92 -6.82 0.50
C ALA A 38 -7.15 -7.20 -0.95
N ARG A 39 -6.07 -7.32 -1.72
CA ARG A 39 -6.19 -7.76 -3.11
C ARG A 39 -6.74 -9.20 -3.18
N GLU A 40 -6.19 -10.08 -2.36
CA GLU A 40 -6.63 -11.47 -2.34
C GLU A 40 -8.08 -11.60 -1.90
N GLU A 41 -8.48 -10.82 -0.92
CA GLU A 41 -9.87 -10.80 -0.47
C GLU A 41 -10.82 -10.29 -1.53
N SER A 42 -10.33 -9.43 -2.41
CA SER A 42 -11.11 -8.93 -3.53
C SER A 42 -11.17 -9.92 -4.68
N GLY A 43 -10.49 -11.05 -4.56
CA GLY A 43 -10.50 -12.07 -5.60
C GLY A 43 -9.67 -11.75 -6.82
N MET A 44 -8.75 -10.80 -6.71
CA MET A 44 -7.91 -10.39 -7.83
C MET A 44 -6.52 -10.96 -7.74
N THR A 45 -5.98 -11.37 -8.91
CA THR A 45 -4.56 -11.69 -9.03
C THR A 45 -3.78 -10.38 -9.17
N GLN A 46 -2.46 -10.48 -9.01
CA GLN A 46 -1.60 -9.32 -9.23
C GLN A 46 -1.76 -8.79 -10.66
N GLU A 47 -1.91 -9.69 -11.59
CA GLU A 47 -2.06 -9.35 -13.01
C GLU A 47 -3.36 -8.59 -13.25
N GLN A 48 -4.45 -9.06 -12.65
CA GLN A 48 -5.74 -8.41 -12.79
C GLN A 48 -5.73 -6.99 -12.20
N LEU A 49 -5.11 -6.85 -11.03
CA LEU A 49 -5.02 -5.54 -10.41
C LEU A 49 -4.12 -4.61 -11.22
N ALA A 50 -3.05 -5.16 -11.80
CA ALA A 50 -2.17 -4.36 -12.64
C ALA A 50 -2.92 -3.79 -13.84
N LYS A 51 -3.79 -4.60 -14.47
CA LYS A 51 -4.61 -4.12 -15.56
C LYS A 51 -5.55 -3.02 -15.11
N LYS A 52 -6.15 -3.20 -13.95
CA LYS A 52 -7.09 -2.21 -13.42
C LYS A 52 -6.41 -0.88 -13.15
N LEU A 53 -5.16 -0.92 -12.73
CA LEU A 53 -4.37 0.28 -12.45
C LEU A 53 -3.56 0.76 -13.65
N ASN A 54 -3.71 0.09 -14.79
CA ASN A 54 -2.99 0.43 -16.01
C ASN A 54 -1.48 0.41 -15.79
N THR A 55 -1.00 -0.65 -15.17
CA THR A 55 0.41 -0.82 -14.86
C THR A 55 0.81 -2.27 -15.08
N GLN A 56 1.99 -2.65 -14.63
CA GLN A 56 2.56 -3.97 -14.83
C GLN A 56 2.46 -4.81 -13.57
N LYS A 57 2.39 -6.13 -13.75
CA LYS A 57 2.38 -7.07 -12.62
C LYS A 57 3.57 -6.86 -11.70
N THR A 58 4.75 -6.58 -12.28
CA THR A 58 5.94 -6.33 -11.47
C THR A 58 5.79 -5.14 -10.55
N ALA A 59 5.04 -4.12 -11.00
CA ALA A 59 4.78 -2.95 -10.16
C ALA A 59 3.91 -3.34 -8.96
N ILE A 60 2.91 -4.20 -9.16
CA ILE A 60 2.06 -4.65 -8.08
C ILE A 60 2.87 -5.47 -7.07
N SER A 61 3.70 -6.39 -7.57
CA SER A 61 4.57 -7.19 -6.71
C SER A 61 5.48 -6.30 -5.86
N ARG A 62 6.04 -5.27 -6.48
CA ARG A 62 6.93 -4.36 -5.77
C ARG A 62 6.17 -3.58 -4.68
N ILE A 63 4.96 -3.13 -4.97
CA ILE A 63 4.15 -2.41 -3.99
C ILE A 63 3.88 -3.30 -2.78
N GLU A 64 3.57 -4.57 -3.01
CA GLU A 64 3.24 -5.49 -1.92
C GLU A 64 4.46 -5.92 -1.12
N ASN A 65 5.63 -6.01 -1.75
CA ASN A 65 6.82 -6.52 -1.09
C ASN A 65 7.80 -5.45 -0.63
N HIS A 66 7.70 -4.25 -1.19
CA HIS A 66 8.63 -3.16 -0.90
C HIS A 66 7.88 -1.84 -0.74
N ALA A 67 6.83 -1.87 0.09
CA ALA A 67 5.98 -0.69 0.27
C ALA A 67 6.76 0.52 0.80
N GLU A 68 7.88 0.27 1.49
CA GLU A 68 8.71 1.36 2.01
C GLU A 68 9.30 2.23 0.91
N ASP A 69 9.43 1.68 -0.30
CA ASP A 69 10.00 2.41 -1.44
C ASP A 69 8.94 3.03 -2.34
N ILE A 70 7.68 2.92 -1.96
CA ILE A 70 6.58 3.31 -2.82
C ILE A 70 5.97 4.63 -2.33
N LYS A 71 5.69 5.52 -3.27
CA LYS A 71 5.06 6.81 -2.94
C LYS A 71 3.70 6.58 -2.32
N LEU A 72 3.36 7.43 -1.35
CA LEU A 72 2.06 7.33 -0.69
C LEU A 72 0.92 7.43 -1.68
N SER A 73 1.03 8.32 -2.66
CA SER A 73 -0.02 8.47 -3.67
C SER A 73 -0.28 7.16 -4.43
N THR A 74 0.78 6.40 -4.68
CA THR A 74 0.64 5.10 -5.35
C THR A 74 -0.07 4.09 -4.45
N LEU A 75 0.25 4.09 -3.16
CA LEU A 75 -0.43 3.22 -2.22
C LEU A 75 -1.92 3.56 -2.12
N GLU A 76 -2.24 4.85 -2.17
CA GLU A 76 -3.63 5.29 -2.15
C GLU A 76 -4.38 4.82 -3.38
N LYS A 77 -3.77 4.91 -4.56
CA LYS A 77 -4.38 4.41 -5.78
C LYS A 77 -4.64 2.92 -5.72
N PHE A 78 -3.68 2.18 -5.17
CA PHE A 78 -3.81 0.75 -4.99
C PHE A 78 -5.02 0.45 -4.12
N ALA A 79 -5.12 1.13 -2.97
CA ALA A 79 -6.22 0.90 -2.04
C ALA A 79 -7.57 1.26 -2.67
N GLN A 80 -7.64 2.36 -3.42
CA GLN A 80 -8.87 2.77 -4.08
C GLN A 80 -9.31 1.75 -5.12
N ALA A 81 -8.36 1.16 -5.84
CA ALA A 81 -8.68 0.14 -6.84
C ALA A 81 -9.31 -1.10 -6.20
N LEU A 82 -9.02 -1.33 -4.93
CA LEU A 82 -9.59 -2.45 -4.18
C LEU A 82 -10.88 -2.08 -3.47
N GLY A 83 -11.41 -0.88 -3.72
CA GLY A 83 -12.65 -0.43 -3.09
C GLY A 83 -12.48 0.06 -1.67
N LYS A 84 -11.26 0.31 -1.23
CA LYS A 84 -11.01 0.85 0.10
C LYS A 84 -10.98 2.37 0.05
N LYS A 85 -11.58 2.99 1.05
CA LYS A 85 -11.59 4.45 1.16
C LYS A 85 -10.54 4.88 2.18
N LEU A 86 -9.94 5.99 1.93
CA LEU A 86 -8.96 6.57 2.83
C LEU A 86 -9.53 7.77 3.55
#